data_1430fcaff53bed5eb1cc854285d760ca
#
_entry.id   1430fcaff53bed5eb1cc854285d760ca
#
_cell.length_a   1.000
_cell.length_b   1.000
_cell.length_c   1.000
_cell.angle_alpha   90.00
_cell.angle_beta   90.00
_cell.angle_gamma   90.00
#
_symmetry.space_group_name_H-M   'P 1'
#
loop_
_entity.id
_entity.type
_entity.pdbx_description
1 polymer ?
#
loop_
_entity_poly.entity_id
_entity_poly.type
_entity_poly.pdbx_seq_one_letter_code
_entity_poly.pdbx_strand_id
1 'polypeptide(L)' 'MITITKLNDQEMVINCDLIELIETTPDTTITMTTGRKVIAKEPVESVLSSIVEYKKKLYAK' A
#
# COMPACT_ATOMS: atom_id res chain seq x y z
N MET A 1 4.27 6.71 4.51
CA MET A 1 5.03 5.83 3.59
C MET A 1 4.93 4.40 4.06
N ILE A 2 4.64 3.50 3.15
CA ILE A 2 4.63 2.07 3.44
C ILE A 2 5.44 1.35 2.37
N THR A 3 5.96 0.17 2.73
CA THR A 3 6.71 -0.67 1.80
C THR A 3 5.83 -1.82 1.34
N ILE A 4 5.76 -2.04 0.05
CA ILE A 4 5.06 -3.18 -0.53
C ILE A 4 6.03 -3.99 -1.39
N THR A 5 5.65 -5.24 -1.66
CA THR A 5 6.43 -6.11 -2.53
C THR A 5 5.70 -6.24 -3.87
N LYS A 6 6.38 -5.87 -4.94
CA LYS A 6 5.83 -6.00 -6.29
C LYS A 6 5.83 -7.46 -6.73
N LEU A 7 5.12 -7.77 -7.80
CA LEU A 7 5.04 -9.15 -8.30
C LEU A 7 6.40 -9.72 -8.70
N ASN A 8 7.35 -8.86 -9.07
CA ASN A 8 8.71 -9.30 -9.42
C ASN A 8 9.64 -9.41 -8.20
N ASP A 9 9.07 -9.42 -7.00
CA ASP A 9 9.77 -9.53 -5.71
C ASP A 9 10.59 -8.30 -5.33
N GLN A 10 10.52 -7.23 -6.10
CA GLN A 10 11.19 -5.99 -5.72
C GLN A 10 10.33 -5.20 -4.74
N GLU A 11 10.98 -4.61 -3.76
CA GLU A 11 10.29 -3.75 -2.81
C GLU A 11 10.09 -2.36 -3.40
N MET A 12 8.98 -1.74 -3.00
CA MET A 12 8.64 -0.39 -3.43
C MET A 12 8.04 0.36 -2.25
N VAL A 13 8.50 1.58 -2.03
CA VAL A 13 7.96 2.45 -0.99
C VAL A 13 6.95 3.38 -1.66
N ILE A 14 5.74 3.43 -1.12
CA ILE A 14 4.70 4.30 -1.66
C ILE A 14 4.20 5.26 -0.58
N ASN A 15 3.72 6.41 -1.03
CA ASN A 15 3.10 7.38 -0.14
C ASN A 15 1.64 7.01 0.06
N CYS A 16 1.30 6.48 1.21
CA CYS A 16 -0.05 5.99 1.48
C CYS A 16 -1.09 7.12 1.50
N ASP A 17 -0.67 8.36 1.67
CA ASP A 17 -1.60 9.49 1.63
C ASP A 17 -2.08 9.79 0.20
N LEU A 18 -1.44 9.22 -0.81
CA LEU A 18 -1.82 9.39 -2.21
C LEU A 18 -2.55 8.17 -2.76
N ILE A 19 -2.96 7.25 -1.90
CA ILE A 19 -3.76 6.09 -2.32
C ILE A 19 -5.21 6.52 -2.43
N GLU A 20 -5.80 6.25 -3.61
CA GLU A 20 -7.22 6.51 -3.82
C GLU A 20 -8.05 5.30 -3.38
N LEU A 21 -7.70 4.11 -3.88
CA LEU A 21 -8.43 2.90 -3.55
C LEU A 21 -7.52 1.68 -3.64
N ILE A 22 -7.94 0.62 -2.98
CA ILE A 22 -7.25 -0.67 -3.00
C ILE A 22 -8.27 -1.73 -3.36
N GLU A 23 -7.97 -2.53 -4.37
CA GLU A 23 -8.83 -3.63 -4.80
C GLU A 23 -8.17 -4.96 -4.43
N THR A 24 -8.99 -5.97 -4.14
CA THR A 24 -8.50 -7.26 -3.66
C THR A 24 -8.51 -8.35 -4.72
N THR A 25 -9.22 -8.14 -5.83
CA THR A 25 -9.42 -9.16 -6.86
C THR A 25 -8.97 -8.63 -8.21
N PRO A 26 -8.23 -9.43 -9.00
CA PRO A 26 -7.68 -10.76 -8.68
C PRO A 26 -6.49 -10.70 -7.73
N ASP A 27 -5.81 -9.57 -7.64
CA ASP A 27 -4.64 -9.34 -6.77
C ASP A 27 -4.84 -8.04 -6.00
N THR A 28 -4.02 -7.83 -4.99
CA THR A 28 -4.01 -6.56 -4.25
C THR A 28 -3.52 -5.46 -5.19
N THR A 29 -4.44 -4.65 -5.66
CA THR A 29 -4.14 -3.56 -6.60
C THR A 29 -4.36 -2.23 -5.92
N ILE A 30 -3.32 -1.42 -5.85
CA ILE A 30 -3.34 -0.10 -5.21
C ILE A 30 -3.36 0.94 -6.31
N THR A 31 -4.43 1.75 -6.33
CA THR A 31 -4.55 2.84 -7.30
C THR A 31 -4.25 4.15 -6.58
N MET A 32 -3.27 4.87 -7.10
CA MET A 32 -2.86 6.16 -6.55
C MET A 32 -3.73 7.27 -7.14
N THR A 33 -3.77 8.40 -6.46
CA THR A 33 -4.55 9.55 -6.93
C THR A 33 -4.07 10.08 -8.29
N THR A 34 -2.84 9.77 -8.66
CA THR A 34 -2.29 10.13 -9.98
C THR A 34 -2.78 9.22 -11.10
N GLY A 35 -3.51 8.15 -10.76
CA GLY A 35 -3.93 7.14 -11.72
C GLY A 35 -2.98 5.96 -11.85
N ARG A 36 -1.80 6.03 -11.22
CA ARG A 36 -0.84 4.92 -11.25
C ARG A 36 -1.41 3.73 -10.47
N LYS A 37 -1.27 2.54 -11.02
CA LYS A 37 -1.68 1.30 -10.35
C LYS A 37 -0.46 0.47 -10.00
N VAL A 38 -0.46 -0.07 -8.80
CA VAL A 38 0.62 -0.92 -8.30
C VAL A 38 0.00 -2.22 -7.80
N ILE A 39 0.57 -3.36 -8.22
CA ILE A 39 0.09 -4.66 -7.75
C ILE A 39 1.07 -5.17 -6.70
N ALA A 40 0.54 -5.49 -5.52
CA ALA A 40 1.33 -5.94 -4.38
C ALA A 40 1.12 -7.44 -4.16
N LYS A 41 2.18 -8.12 -3.70
CA LYS A 41 2.08 -9.52 -3.30
C LYS A 41 1.38 -9.68 -1.96
N GLU A 42 1.47 -8.69 -1.10
CA GLU A 42 0.85 -8.73 0.22
C GLU A 42 -0.67 -8.74 0.08
N PRO A 43 -1.36 -9.49 0.93
CA PRO A 43 -2.82 -9.39 0.97
C PRO A 43 -3.25 -8.01 1.46
N VAL A 44 -4.49 -7.64 1.14
CA VAL A 44 -4.99 -6.29 1.48
C VAL A 44 -4.91 -6.02 2.98
N GLU A 45 -5.13 -7.03 3.81
CA GLU A 45 -5.06 -6.87 5.27
C GLU A 45 -3.68 -6.40 5.71
N SER A 46 -2.62 -6.93 5.09
CA SER A 46 -1.25 -6.53 5.41
C SER A 46 -0.98 -5.10 4.98
N VAL A 47 -1.50 -4.70 3.83
CA VAL A 47 -1.34 -3.32 3.35
C VAL A 47 -2.05 -2.36 4.29
N LEU A 48 -3.28 -2.68 4.68
CA LEU A 48 -4.04 -1.83 5.61
C LEU A 48 -3.35 -1.74 6.97
N SER A 49 -2.82 -2.85 7.47
CA SER A 49 -2.08 -2.86 8.73
C SER A 49 -0.84 -1.97 8.65
N SER A 50 -0.14 -2.01 7.53
CA SER A 50 1.04 -1.16 7.33
C SER A 50 0.67 0.31 7.37
N ILE A 51 -0.46 0.68 6.76
CA ILE A 51 -0.94 2.07 6.76
C ILE A 51 -1.28 2.50 8.18
N VAL A 52 -2.00 1.66 8.92
CA VAL A 52 -2.37 1.96 10.30
C VAL A 52 -1.13 2.14 11.16
N GLU A 53 -0.17 1.22 11.06
CA GLU A 53 1.07 1.31 11.84
C GLU A 53 1.85 2.58 11.51
N TYR A 54 1.93 2.95 10.24
CA TYR A 54 2.61 4.17 9.82
C TYR A 54 1.93 5.39 10.45
N LYS A 55 0.60 5.45 10.38
CA LYS A 55 -0.13 6.61 10.90
C LYS A 55 -0.05 6.68 12.43
N LYS A 56 -0.04 5.54 13.10
CA LYS A 56 0.17 5.52 14.56
C LYS A 56 1.51 6.13 14.93
N LYS A 57 2.58 5.79 14.20
CA LYS A 57 3.91 6.36 14.45
C LYS A 57 3.94 7.86 14.22
N LEU A 58 3.23 8.33 13.19
CA LEU A 58 3.17 9.76 12.88
C LEU A 58 2.49 10.56 13.97
N TYR A 59 1.42 10.03 14.55
CA TYR A 59 0.61 10.75 15.53
C TYR A 59 0.89 10.31 16.97
N ALA A 60 1.80 9.37 17.18
CA ALA A 60 2.21 8.97 18.52
C ALA A 60 3.04 10.04 19.16
N LYS A 61 2.84 10.22 20.47
CA LYS A 61 3.59 11.22 21.25
C LYS A 61 4.40 10.56 22.34
#